data_2466d75a0a1aec5913e0ffb3c157feaa
#
_entry.id   2466d75a0a1aec5913e0ffb3c157feaa
#
_cell.length_a   1.000
_cell.length_b   1.000
_cell.length_c   1.000
_cell.angle_alpha   90.00
_cell.angle_beta   90.00
_cell.angle_gamma   90.00
#
_symmetry.space_group_name_H-M   'P 1'
#
loop_
_entity.id
_entity.type
_entity.pdbx_description
1 polymer ?
#
loop_
_entity_poly.entity_id
_entity_poly.type
_entity_poly.pdbx_seq_one_letter_code
_entity_poly.pdbx_strand_id
1 'polypeptide(L)'
;YPIFFLPTSQTIKSSSCCSGSSCDCPPSQDIKKLTIDFLYLDLNTCERCKGTESNLLKAINEVEVVLKAASCEILINKINIDSKESAIKYKFISSPTIRINGRDIDTNRKESDCKDCGDICGDSIDCRVWTYENNEYTEPPKAMIINAIFKEIYNDKIKETNEIKEEYVFPENLEKFFKLNNQ
;
A
#
# COMPACT_ATOMS: atom_id res chain seq x y z
N TYR A 1 36.38 -4.59 12.61
CA TYR A 1 35.92 -5.82 13.30
C TYR A 1 34.39 -5.82 13.32
N PRO A 2 33.73 -6.80 12.75
CA PRO A 2 32.25 -6.90 12.80
C PRO A 2 31.86 -7.69 14.05
N ILE A 3 30.95 -7.13 14.86
CA ILE A 3 30.36 -7.85 15.98
C ILE A 3 29.02 -8.43 15.50
N PHE A 4 29.00 -9.74 15.35
CA PHE A 4 27.80 -10.55 15.17
C PHE A 4 27.04 -10.65 16.49
N PHE A 5 25.79 -10.22 16.54
CA PHE A 5 24.85 -10.61 17.59
C PHE A 5 23.83 -11.57 17.03
N LEU A 6 23.87 -12.81 17.53
CA LEU A 6 22.86 -13.84 17.32
C LEU A 6 21.66 -13.59 18.24
N PRO A 7 20.41 -13.82 17.79
CA PRO A 7 19.27 -13.75 18.67
C PRO A 7 19.13 -15.06 19.47
N THR A 8 19.22 -14.98 20.78
CA THR A 8 18.87 -16.07 21.69
C THR A 8 17.36 -16.13 21.85
N SER A 9 16.75 -17.20 21.35
CA SER A 9 15.39 -17.62 21.69
C SER A 9 15.29 -17.88 23.19
N GLN A 10 14.52 -17.05 23.91
CA GLN A 10 14.07 -17.40 25.25
C GLN A 10 12.59 -17.75 25.22
N THR A 11 12.34 -19.04 25.34
CA THR A 11 11.01 -19.61 25.60
C THR A 11 10.60 -19.24 27.03
N ILE A 12 9.63 -18.33 27.18
CA ILE A 12 9.06 -18.00 28.48
C ILE A 12 7.95 -19.03 28.77
N LYS A 13 8.21 -19.89 29.73
CA LYS A 13 7.21 -20.80 30.29
C LYS A 13 6.19 -19.99 31.07
N SER A 14 4.90 -20.20 30.77
CA SER A 14 3.79 -19.71 31.54
C SER A 14 3.82 -20.27 32.94
N SER A 15 4.04 -19.44 33.95
CA SER A 15 3.80 -19.75 35.35
C SER A 15 2.47 -19.19 35.78
N SER A 16 1.52 -20.05 36.04
CA SER A 16 0.27 -19.75 36.73
C SER A 16 0.57 -19.31 38.15
N CYS A 17 0.21 -18.05 38.46
CA CYS A 17 0.06 -17.59 39.85
C CYS A 17 -0.89 -16.41 39.85
N CYS A 18 -2.07 -16.57 40.45
CA CYS A 18 -2.70 -15.47 41.19
C CYS A 18 -3.93 -15.99 41.92
N SER A 19 -3.73 -16.30 43.22
CA SER A 19 -4.78 -16.23 44.23
C SER A 19 -4.60 -14.88 44.94
N GLY A 20 -5.58 -14.01 44.82
CA GLY A 20 -5.83 -12.90 45.78
C GLY A 20 -5.26 -11.53 45.42
N SER A 21 -6.17 -10.55 45.32
CA SER A 21 -6.02 -9.08 45.37
C SER A 21 -5.49 -8.40 44.09
N SER A 22 -6.43 -7.70 43.42
CA SER A 22 -6.23 -6.52 42.54
C SER A 22 -4.85 -6.44 41.82
N CYS A 23 -4.63 -7.29 40.85
CA CYS A 23 -3.64 -6.96 39.84
C CYS A 23 -4.35 -6.12 38.78
N ASP A 24 -4.20 -4.79 38.82
CA ASP A 24 -4.46 -3.91 37.70
C ASP A 24 -3.45 -4.27 36.60
N CYS A 25 -3.76 -5.31 35.81
CA CYS A 25 -3.10 -5.45 34.53
C CYS A 25 -3.51 -4.24 33.69
N PRO A 26 -2.55 -3.47 33.16
CA PRO A 26 -2.90 -2.42 32.22
C PRO A 26 -3.69 -3.07 31.08
N PRO A 27 -4.79 -2.43 30.63
CA PRO A 27 -5.56 -2.97 29.52
C PRO A 27 -4.61 -3.23 28.36
N SER A 28 -4.66 -4.43 27.78
CA SER A 28 -3.94 -4.75 26.56
C SER A 28 -4.33 -3.67 25.55
N GLN A 29 -3.40 -2.77 25.23
CA GLN A 29 -3.65 -1.75 24.22
C GLN A 29 -3.87 -2.51 22.93
N ASP A 30 -5.08 -2.47 22.39
CA ASP A 30 -5.40 -3.02 21.09
C ASP A 30 -4.54 -2.30 20.05
N ILE A 31 -3.53 -3.01 19.51
CA ILE A 31 -2.67 -2.45 18.47
C ILE A 31 -3.49 -2.33 17.19
N LYS A 32 -3.73 -1.10 16.74
CA LYS A 32 -4.39 -0.81 15.48
C LYS A 32 -3.47 -1.22 14.33
N LYS A 33 -3.96 -2.06 13.41
CA LYS A 33 -3.19 -2.48 12.24
C LYS A 33 -3.66 -1.71 11.01
N LEU A 34 -2.71 -1.12 10.30
CA LEU A 34 -2.92 -0.43 9.04
C LEU A 34 -2.28 -1.23 7.91
N THR A 35 -3.09 -1.73 6.99
CA THR A 35 -2.58 -2.48 5.84
C THR A 35 -2.42 -1.55 4.65
N ILE A 36 -1.22 -1.53 4.06
CA ILE A 36 -0.91 -0.77 2.86
C ILE A 36 -0.58 -1.74 1.74
N ASP A 37 -1.39 -1.75 0.69
CA ASP A 37 -1.16 -2.54 -0.51
C ASP A 37 -0.57 -1.65 -1.60
N PHE A 38 0.62 -1.99 -2.08
CA PHE A 38 1.25 -1.38 -3.24
C PHE A 38 1.14 -2.34 -4.42
N LEU A 39 0.32 -1.98 -5.42
CA LEU A 39 0.06 -2.78 -6.61
C LEU A 39 0.76 -2.16 -7.81
N TYR A 40 1.44 -2.98 -8.59
CA TYR A 40 2.24 -2.52 -9.73
C TYR A 40 2.32 -3.57 -10.85
N LEU A 41 2.61 -3.14 -12.08
CA LEU A 41 2.86 -4.02 -13.22
C LEU A 41 4.33 -4.44 -13.30
N ASP A 42 5.25 -3.48 -13.23
CA ASP A 42 6.69 -3.74 -13.35
C ASP A 42 7.50 -2.79 -12.44
N LEU A 43 8.41 -3.36 -11.66
CA LEU A 43 9.40 -2.62 -10.85
C LEU A 43 10.82 -2.67 -11.42
N ASN A 44 11.06 -3.45 -12.48
CA ASN A 44 12.39 -3.57 -13.06
C ASN A 44 12.66 -2.44 -14.06
N THR A 45 11.67 -2.08 -14.84
CA THR A 45 11.80 -1.14 -15.95
C THR A 45 11.07 0.18 -15.68
N CYS A 46 9.83 0.11 -15.15
CA CYS A 46 8.97 1.28 -15.00
C CYS A 46 9.46 2.26 -13.89
N GLU A 47 9.98 3.41 -14.29
CA GLU A 47 10.45 4.45 -13.35
C GLU A 47 9.33 5.02 -12.47
N ARG A 48 8.10 5.16 -12.99
CA ARG A 48 6.94 5.59 -12.19
C ARG A 48 6.61 4.63 -11.06
N CYS A 49 6.71 3.31 -11.33
CA CYS A 49 6.50 2.28 -10.29
C CYS A 49 7.60 2.34 -9.24
N LYS A 50 8.87 2.45 -9.65
CA LYS A 50 10.03 2.59 -8.75
C LYS A 50 9.96 3.86 -7.90
N GLY A 51 9.65 4.99 -8.51
CA GLY A 51 9.52 6.28 -7.82
C GLY A 51 8.36 6.27 -6.82
N THR A 52 7.22 5.67 -7.19
CA THR A 52 6.08 5.48 -6.29
C THR A 52 6.47 4.62 -5.09
N GLU A 53 7.13 3.48 -5.30
CA GLU A 53 7.64 2.62 -4.23
C GLU A 53 8.60 3.38 -3.30
N SER A 54 9.57 4.09 -3.88
CA SER A 54 10.54 4.89 -3.12
C SER A 54 9.86 5.93 -2.23
N ASN A 55 8.89 6.67 -2.78
CA ASN A 55 8.16 7.68 -2.03
C ASN A 55 7.26 7.07 -0.95
N LEU A 56 6.65 5.90 -1.22
CA LEU A 56 5.88 5.15 -0.25
C LEU A 56 6.75 4.71 0.95
N LEU A 57 7.90 4.09 0.69
CA LEU A 57 8.79 3.62 1.75
C LEU A 57 9.36 4.79 2.57
N LYS A 58 9.72 5.90 1.93
CA LYS A 58 10.15 7.12 2.62
C LYS A 58 9.06 7.69 3.50
N ALA A 59 7.82 7.77 3.00
CA ALA A 59 6.67 8.27 3.76
C ALA A 59 6.42 7.41 5.00
N ILE A 60 6.43 6.09 4.86
CA ILE A 60 6.24 5.16 5.97
C ILE A 60 7.33 5.31 7.02
N ASN A 61 8.60 5.36 6.60
CA ASN A 61 9.73 5.52 7.51
C ASN A 61 9.66 6.82 8.32
N GLU A 62 9.17 7.91 7.72
CA GLU A 62 9.00 9.19 8.40
C GLU A 62 7.89 9.16 9.47
N VAL A 63 6.83 8.38 9.27
CA VAL A 63 5.69 8.34 10.21
C VAL A 63 5.71 7.16 11.19
N GLU A 64 6.54 6.15 10.94
CA GLU A 64 6.53 4.89 11.69
C GLU A 64 6.72 5.08 13.20
N VAL A 65 7.63 5.97 13.60
CA VAL A 65 7.91 6.26 15.01
C VAL A 65 6.68 6.85 15.71
N VAL A 66 5.99 7.79 15.04
CA VAL A 66 4.78 8.43 15.55
C VAL A 66 3.64 7.42 15.65
N LEU A 67 3.50 6.56 14.65
CA LEU A 67 2.44 5.54 14.61
C LEU A 67 2.64 4.47 15.67
N LYS A 68 3.86 4.02 15.89
CA LYS A 68 4.20 3.09 16.98
C LYS A 68 3.89 3.69 18.34
N ALA A 69 4.19 4.98 18.55
CA ALA A 69 3.84 5.68 19.79
C ALA A 69 2.31 5.81 19.98
N ALA A 70 1.54 5.80 18.90
CA ALA A 70 0.08 5.78 18.89
C ALA A 70 -0.52 4.36 18.88
N SER A 71 0.28 3.32 19.19
CA SER A 71 -0.14 1.90 19.17
C SER A 71 -0.72 1.48 17.82
N CYS A 72 -0.15 2.00 16.72
CA CYS A 72 -0.51 1.64 15.35
C CYS A 72 0.68 0.99 14.63
N GLU A 73 0.43 -0.17 14.02
CA GLU A 73 1.40 -0.95 13.25
C GLU A 73 1.04 -0.92 11.77
N ILE A 74 2.04 -0.72 10.90
CA ILE A 74 1.88 -0.75 9.44
C ILE A 74 2.31 -2.11 8.90
N LEU A 75 1.44 -2.71 8.08
CA LEU A 75 1.74 -3.87 7.25
C LEU A 75 1.78 -3.46 5.79
N ILE A 76 2.89 -3.74 5.10
CA ILE A 76 3.06 -3.41 3.69
C ILE A 76 3.01 -4.69 2.86
N ASN A 77 2.12 -4.73 1.88
CA ASN A 77 2.07 -5.77 0.87
C ASN A 77 2.49 -5.19 -0.48
N LYS A 78 3.52 -5.78 -1.09
CA LYS A 78 3.90 -5.48 -2.47
C LYS A 78 3.26 -6.55 -3.37
N ILE A 79 2.40 -6.11 -4.29
CA ILE A 79 1.59 -7.00 -5.12
C ILE A 79 1.92 -6.73 -6.59
N ASN A 80 2.66 -7.65 -7.20
CA ASN A 80 2.87 -7.63 -8.64
C ASN A 80 1.62 -8.14 -9.34
N ILE A 81 1.09 -7.33 -10.24
CA ILE A 81 -0.04 -7.70 -11.11
C ILE A 81 0.54 -8.23 -12.41
N ASP A 82 0.84 -9.51 -12.42
CA ASP A 82 1.54 -10.22 -13.49
C ASP A 82 0.61 -10.87 -14.53
N SER A 83 -0.69 -10.90 -14.24
CA SER A 83 -1.68 -11.59 -15.08
C SER A 83 -3.04 -10.91 -15.04
N LYS A 84 -3.87 -11.21 -16.04
CA LYS A 84 -5.27 -10.76 -16.10
C LYS A 84 -6.07 -11.25 -14.88
N GLU A 85 -5.82 -12.48 -14.46
CA GLU A 85 -6.45 -13.11 -13.30
C GLU A 85 -6.11 -12.37 -12.01
N SER A 86 -4.84 -11.97 -11.83
CA SER A 86 -4.41 -11.18 -10.68
C SER A 86 -5.02 -9.78 -10.71
N ALA A 87 -5.09 -9.13 -11.86
CA ALA A 87 -5.73 -7.83 -12.01
C ALA A 87 -7.23 -7.88 -11.66
N ILE A 88 -7.95 -8.91 -12.09
CA ILE A 88 -9.37 -9.12 -11.75
C ILE A 88 -9.52 -9.38 -10.25
N LYS A 89 -8.70 -10.27 -9.68
CA LYS A 89 -8.71 -10.61 -8.26
C LYS A 89 -8.58 -9.39 -7.36
N TYR A 90 -7.65 -8.50 -7.70
CA TYR A 90 -7.39 -7.29 -6.94
C TYR A 90 -8.22 -6.08 -7.41
N LYS A 91 -9.11 -6.24 -8.39
CA LYS A 91 -9.84 -5.14 -9.03
C LYS A 91 -8.91 -3.97 -9.38
N PHE A 92 -7.78 -4.33 -9.98
CA PHE A 92 -6.73 -3.40 -10.35
C PHE A 92 -7.14 -2.59 -11.58
N ILE A 93 -6.91 -1.28 -11.54
CA ILE A 93 -7.39 -0.38 -12.61
C ILE A 93 -6.22 0.25 -13.32
N SER A 94 -5.23 0.75 -12.59
CA SER A 94 -4.12 1.51 -13.15
C SER A 94 -2.84 1.29 -12.34
N SER A 95 -1.70 1.31 -13.02
CA SER A 95 -0.38 1.13 -12.42
C SER A 95 0.35 2.47 -12.28
N PRO A 96 1.05 2.71 -11.16
CA PRO A 96 0.99 2.01 -9.88
C PRO A 96 -0.21 2.42 -9.03
N THR A 97 -0.63 1.60 -8.07
CA THR A 97 -1.72 1.90 -7.14
C THR A 97 -1.29 1.69 -5.69
N ILE A 98 -1.67 2.60 -4.80
CA ILE A 98 -1.51 2.48 -3.35
C ILE A 98 -2.89 2.43 -2.72
N ARG A 99 -3.15 1.42 -1.88
CA ARG A 99 -4.37 1.30 -1.09
C ARG A 99 -4.03 1.20 0.38
N ILE A 100 -4.83 1.86 1.21
CA ILE A 100 -4.74 1.76 2.66
C ILE A 100 -6.04 1.15 3.16
N ASN A 101 -5.95 0.02 3.87
CA ASN A 101 -7.11 -0.78 4.30
C ASN A 101 -8.07 -1.09 3.14
N GLY A 102 -7.51 -1.37 1.95
CA GLY A 102 -8.26 -1.69 0.74
C GLY A 102 -8.80 -0.48 -0.04
N ARG A 103 -8.67 0.75 0.47
CA ARG A 103 -9.10 1.98 -0.21
C ARG A 103 -7.96 2.65 -0.95
N ASP A 104 -8.20 3.03 -2.18
CA ASP A 104 -7.25 3.79 -2.98
C ASP A 104 -7.00 5.17 -2.35
N ILE A 105 -5.74 5.61 -2.28
CA ILE A 105 -5.39 6.93 -1.72
C ILE A 105 -5.76 8.09 -2.64
N ASP A 106 -5.98 7.81 -3.93
CA ASP A 106 -6.43 8.79 -4.92
C ASP A 106 -7.63 8.22 -5.71
N THR A 107 -8.78 8.84 -5.56
CA THR A 107 -10.00 8.48 -6.29
C THR A 107 -10.01 9.01 -7.72
N ASN A 108 -9.15 9.97 -8.06
CA ASN A 108 -8.95 10.42 -9.42
C ASN A 108 -8.20 9.36 -10.24
N ARG A 109 -8.86 8.86 -11.28
CA ARG A 109 -8.30 7.81 -12.15
C ARG A 109 -7.77 8.43 -13.44
N LYS A 110 -6.80 9.35 -13.30
CA LYS A 110 -6.09 9.89 -14.46
C LYS A 110 -4.96 8.97 -14.87
N GLU A 111 -4.76 8.85 -16.16
CA GLU A 111 -3.67 8.13 -16.76
C GLU A 111 -2.99 8.99 -17.83
N SER A 112 -1.73 8.73 -18.07
CA SER A 112 -0.96 9.33 -19.16
C SER A 112 0.03 8.33 -19.71
N ASP A 113 0.43 8.53 -20.96
CA ASP A 113 1.41 7.69 -21.63
C ASP A 113 2.66 7.43 -20.77
N CYS A 114 3.04 6.18 -20.68
CA CYS A 114 4.20 5.71 -19.93
C CYS A 114 5.17 5.03 -20.90
N LYS A 115 6.24 5.73 -21.24
CA LYS A 115 7.24 5.24 -22.17
C LYS A 115 7.82 3.89 -21.73
N ASP A 116 8.13 3.73 -20.45
CA ASP A 116 8.74 2.51 -19.93
C ASP A 116 7.83 1.29 -20.09
N CYS A 117 6.53 1.44 -19.80
CA CYS A 117 5.56 0.37 -20.01
C CYS A 117 5.30 0.13 -21.50
N GLY A 118 5.31 1.18 -22.30
CA GLY A 118 5.22 1.09 -23.76
C GLY A 118 6.42 0.37 -24.37
N ASP A 119 7.63 0.64 -23.91
CA ASP A 119 8.86 -0.03 -24.37
C ASP A 119 8.85 -1.53 -24.04
N ILE A 120 8.25 -1.93 -22.90
CA ILE A 120 8.08 -3.35 -22.53
C ILE A 120 7.12 -4.06 -23.49
N CYS A 121 6.01 -3.41 -23.83
CA CYS A 121 4.92 -4.02 -24.60
C CYS A 121 5.02 -3.77 -26.10
N GLY A 122 5.83 -2.81 -26.55
CA GLY A 122 5.93 -2.39 -27.95
C GLY A 122 4.72 -1.58 -28.45
N ASP A 123 3.91 -1.03 -27.54
CA ASP A 123 2.75 -0.17 -27.84
C ASP A 123 2.57 0.87 -26.71
N SER A 124 1.79 1.91 -26.96
CA SER A 124 1.47 2.94 -25.95
C SER A 124 0.64 2.34 -24.80
N ILE A 125 1.20 2.42 -23.61
CA ILE A 125 0.55 1.99 -22.35
C ILE A 125 0.48 3.18 -21.41
N ASP A 126 -0.69 3.45 -20.88
CA ASP A 126 -0.89 4.52 -19.93
C ASP A 126 -0.63 4.06 -18.49
N CYS A 127 0.03 4.90 -17.73
CA CYS A 127 0.23 4.73 -16.29
C CYS A 127 -0.44 5.85 -15.51
N ARG A 128 -0.68 5.57 -14.25
CA ARG A 128 -1.41 6.46 -13.36
C ARG A 128 -0.72 7.82 -13.21
N VAL A 129 -1.54 8.85 -13.17
CA VAL A 129 -1.21 10.21 -12.75
C VAL A 129 -1.91 10.49 -11.42
N TRP A 130 -1.16 10.95 -10.44
CA TRP A 130 -1.64 11.25 -9.09
C TRP A 130 -2.04 12.72 -9.00
N THR A 131 -3.17 12.99 -8.34
CA THR A 131 -3.64 14.35 -8.12
C THR A 131 -3.55 14.72 -6.64
N TYR A 132 -2.75 15.73 -6.32
CA TYR A 132 -2.60 16.23 -4.96
C TYR A 132 -2.52 17.76 -4.94
N GLU A 133 -3.36 18.40 -4.10
CA GLU A 133 -3.42 19.86 -3.98
C GLU A 133 -3.55 20.59 -5.33
N ASN A 134 -4.42 20.08 -6.22
CA ASN A 134 -4.68 20.58 -7.57
C ASN A 134 -3.48 20.48 -8.55
N ASN A 135 -2.45 19.74 -8.20
CA ASN A 135 -1.32 19.45 -9.07
C ASN A 135 -1.32 17.99 -9.48
N GLU A 136 -0.74 17.71 -10.63
CA GLU A 136 -0.59 16.37 -11.19
C GLU A 136 0.85 15.90 -11.07
N TYR A 137 1.02 14.61 -10.71
CA TYR A 137 2.31 13.99 -10.49
C TYR A 137 2.36 12.62 -11.15
N THR A 138 3.48 12.27 -11.75
CA THR A 138 3.74 10.90 -12.24
C THR A 138 4.07 9.92 -11.11
N GLU A 139 4.51 10.46 -9.97
CA GLU A 139 4.79 9.73 -8.74
C GLU A 139 4.13 10.46 -7.57
N PRO A 140 3.45 9.77 -6.65
CA PRO A 140 2.74 10.46 -5.56
C PRO A 140 3.75 11.14 -4.63
N PRO A 141 3.55 12.43 -4.29
CA PRO A 141 4.40 13.09 -3.30
C PRO A 141 4.27 12.41 -1.94
N LYS A 142 5.36 12.38 -1.16
CA LYS A 142 5.35 11.81 0.21
C LYS A 142 4.23 12.39 1.07
N ALA A 143 4.00 13.70 0.97
CA ALA A 143 2.95 14.39 1.71
C ALA A 143 1.55 13.83 1.43
N MET A 144 1.25 13.47 0.18
CA MET A 144 -0.01 12.81 -0.19
C MET A 144 -0.18 11.48 0.53
N ILE A 145 0.87 10.65 0.54
CA ILE A 145 0.86 9.33 1.19
C ILE A 145 0.71 9.48 2.71
N ILE A 146 1.48 10.39 3.32
CA ILE A 146 1.41 10.67 4.76
C ILE A 146 0.02 11.13 5.15
N ASN A 147 -0.58 12.07 4.40
CA ASN A 147 -1.93 12.55 4.65
C ASN A 147 -2.98 11.44 4.54
N ALA A 148 -2.82 10.53 3.57
CA ALA A 148 -3.72 9.38 3.41
C ALA A 148 -3.61 8.42 4.62
N ILE A 149 -2.39 8.16 5.11
CA ILE A 149 -2.15 7.35 6.31
C ILE A 149 -2.85 7.97 7.53
N PHE A 150 -2.63 9.24 7.81
CA PHE A 150 -3.25 9.90 8.96
C PHE A 150 -4.77 10.00 8.82
N LYS A 151 -5.26 10.29 7.61
CA LYS A 151 -6.70 10.31 7.35
C LYS A 151 -7.35 8.96 7.68
N GLU A 152 -6.73 7.84 7.32
CA GLU A 152 -7.25 6.51 7.61
C GLU A 152 -7.19 6.17 9.10
N ILE A 153 -6.17 6.63 9.82
CA ILE A 153 -6.01 6.37 11.26
C ILE A 153 -7.02 7.15 12.09
N TYR A 154 -7.22 8.43 11.77
CA TYR A 154 -8.04 9.33 12.58
C TYR A 154 -9.50 9.40 12.12
N ASN A 155 -9.85 8.80 10.99
CA ASN A 155 -11.19 8.86 10.43
C ASN A 155 -12.02 7.63 10.81
N ASP A 156 -12.10 7.34 12.12
CA ASP A 156 -12.89 6.21 12.67
C ASP A 156 -14.40 6.27 12.34
N LYS A 157 -14.89 7.42 11.85
CA LYS A 157 -16.31 7.66 11.55
C LYS A 157 -16.76 7.27 10.14
N ILE A 158 -15.83 6.93 9.22
CA ILE A 158 -16.19 6.58 7.84
C ILE A 158 -16.27 5.04 7.66
N LYS A 159 -16.55 4.28 8.69
CA LYS A 159 -16.78 2.83 8.55
C LYS A 159 -18.10 2.49 7.84
N GLU A 160 -18.97 3.45 7.58
CA GLU A 160 -20.31 3.25 7.01
C GLU A 160 -20.66 4.28 5.93
N THR A 161 -19.76 4.67 5.06
CA THR A 161 -20.23 5.20 3.79
C THR A 161 -20.47 4.03 2.86
N ASN A 162 -21.73 3.84 2.45
CA ASN A 162 -22.14 2.96 1.37
C ASN A 162 -21.19 3.18 0.19
N GLU A 163 -20.15 2.36 0.10
CA GLU A 163 -19.40 2.26 -1.13
C GLU A 163 -20.41 1.79 -2.15
N ILE A 164 -20.80 2.67 -3.05
CA ILE A 164 -21.47 2.28 -4.29
C ILE A 164 -20.50 1.27 -4.87
N LYS A 165 -20.84 -0.02 -4.83
CA LYS A 165 -20.07 -1.09 -5.44
C LYS A 165 -20.18 -0.88 -6.95
N GLU A 166 -19.35 0.03 -7.49
CA GLU A 166 -19.17 0.10 -8.92
C GLU A 166 -18.74 -1.28 -9.39
N GLU A 167 -19.45 -1.82 -10.34
CA GLU A 167 -19.10 -3.09 -10.95
C GLU A 167 -17.71 -2.94 -11.59
N TYR A 168 -16.81 -3.83 -11.23
CA TYR A 168 -15.44 -3.76 -11.76
C TYR A 168 -15.47 -4.12 -13.25
N VAL A 169 -15.10 -3.16 -14.08
CA VAL A 169 -14.87 -3.34 -15.51
C VAL A 169 -13.35 -3.44 -15.73
N PHE A 170 -12.93 -4.50 -16.41
CA PHE A 170 -11.51 -4.71 -16.71
C PHE A 170 -11.02 -3.62 -17.67
N PRO A 171 -9.96 -2.84 -17.34
CA PRO A 171 -9.51 -1.73 -18.15
C PRO A 171 -8.90 -2.18 -19.48
N GLU A 172 -9.22 -1.47 -20.57
CA GLU A 172 -8.66 -1.74 -21.90
C GLU A 172 -7.15 -1.58 -21.93
N ASN A 173 -6.61 -0.62 -21.19
CA ASN A 173 -5.17 -0.38 -21.08
C ASN A 173 -4.43 -1.60 -20.51
N LEU A 174 -4.99 -2.24 -19.49
CA LEU A 174 -4.45 -3.49 -18.95
C LEU A 174 -4.64 -4.67 -19.92
N GLU A 175 -5.72 -4.68 -20.69
CA GLU A 175 -5.93 -5.71 -21.70
C GLU A 175 -4.86 -5.65 -22.79
N LYS A 176 -4.47 -4.45 -23.24
CA LYS A 176 -3.36 -4.24 -24.17
C LYS A 176 -2.05 -4.73 -23.54
N PHE A 177 -1.75 -4.32 -22.32
CA PHE A 177 -0.52 -4.70 -21.61
C PHE A 177 -0.36 -6.22 -21.55
N PHE A 178 -1.37 -6.96 -21.10
CA PHE A 178 -1.26 -8.41 -20.95
C PHE A 178 -1.31 -9.18 -22.26
N LYS A 179 -1.96 -8.66 -23.30
CA LYS A 179 -1.93 -9.29 -24.64
C LYS A 179 -0.55 -9.23 -25.27
N LEU A 180 0.15 -8.10 -25.12
CA LEU A 180 1.45 -7.87 -25.74
C LEU A 180 2.59 -8.52 -24.97
N ASN A 181 2.48 -8.62 -23.64
CA ASN A 181 3.50 -9.21 -22.78
C ASN A 181 3.49 -10.76 -22.78
N ASN A 182 2.47 -11.39 -23.38
CA ASN A 182 2.35 -12.85 -23.52
C ASN A 182 2.76 -13.38 -24.92
N GLN A 183 3.41 -12.57 -25.77
CA GLN A 183 4.01 -12.96 -27.05
C GLN A 183 5.53 -13.11 -26.94
#